data_ec1c4f4b4cdd49f430507e31887591fa
#
_entry.id   ec1c4f4b4cdd49f430507e31887591fa
#
_cell.length_a   1.000
_cell.length_b   1.000
_cell.length_c   1.000
_cell.angle_alpha   90.00
_cell.angle_beta   90.00
_cell.angle_gamma   90.00
#
_symmetry.space_group_name_H-M   'P 1'
#
loop_
_entity.id
_entity.type
_entity.pdbx_description
1 polymer ?
#
loop_
_entity_poly.entity_id
_entity_poly.type
_entity_poly.pdbx_seq_one_letter_code
_entity_poly.pdbx_strand_id
1 'polypeptide(L)'
;NSKPMKRILIIGAGGQIGSELTVYLRKIYGDRNVVATDMRECKALGEAGPFEVLNALDATAMASVVARYHIDSIFNLVALLSAVGERNPQMAWNVNMGALNNSLEVARQHHCALFTPSSIGAFGPTSPKDRTPQDTIMQPTTIYGICKVTGEMLGNYYHHKYGVDTRSVRFPGIISSVTLPGGGTTDYAVEIYYEAIRSGRFTCPVPPDVYMDMIYMPDALRACVELMEADPAKLVHRNSFNIASMSFTPEIICAEIRKRLPDFTMDYDVDPVKKEIAESWPNSLDDTCAREEWGWRPEWDLSRMTDDMLAHIRAKLGAE
;
A
#
# COMPACT_ATOMS: atom_id res chain seq x y z
N ASN A 1 14.20 22.47 -7.34
CA ASN A 1 13.56 22.09 -8.60
C ASN A 1 13.22 20.60 -8.55
N SER A 2 12.01 20.27 -8.09
CA SER A 2 11.49 18.90 -8.21
C SER A 2 11.48 18.56 -9.71
N LYS A 3 12.13 17.47 -10.09
CA LYS A 3 11.95 16.94 -11.44
C LYS A 3 10.62 16.15 -11.40
N PRO A 4 9.57 16.61 -12.09
CA PRO A 4 8.37 15.81 -12.20
C PRO A 4 8.72 14.46 -12.85
N MET A 5 8.07 13.39 -12.40
CA MET A 5 8.22 12.08 -13.02
C MET A 5 7.85 12.18 -14.51
N LYS A 6 8.62 11.54 -15.37
CA LYS A 6 8.36 11.53 -16.83
C LYS A 6 8.24 10.11 -17.39
N ARG A 7 9.11 9.23 -16.95
CA ARG A 7 9.19 7.83 -17.42
C ARG A 7 9.20 6.92 -16.22
N ILE A 8 8.12 6.21 -16.02
CA ILE A 8 7.82 5.49 -14.79
C ILE A 8 7.86 3.99 -15.01
N LEU A 9 8.51 3.26 -14.11
CA LEU A 9 8.48 1.80 -14.04
C LEU A 9 7.70 1.36 -12.80
N ILE A 10 6.72 0.49 -12.99
CA ILE A 10 6.01 -0.20 -11.92
C ILE A 10 6.48 -1.65 -11.86
N ILE A 11 7.04 -2.06 -10.72
CA ILE A 11 7.42 -3.45 -10.45
C ILE A 11 6.40 -4.03 -9.48
N GLY A 12 5.77 -5.15 -9.85
CA GLY A 12 4.64 -5.71 -9.12
C GLY A 12 3.30 -5.09 -9.55
N ALA A 13 3.16 -4.75 -10.82
CA ALA A 13 1.98 -4.10 -11.38
C ALA A 13 0.70 -4.95 -11.34
N GLY A 14 0.81 -6.26 -11.17
CA GLY A 14 -0.35 -7.15 -11.05
C GLY A 14 -0.94 -7.22 -9.65
N GLY A 15 -0.31 -6.60 -8.65
CA GLY A 15 -0.80 -6.56 -7.27
C GLY A 15 -1.95 -5.58 -7.06
N GLN A 16 -2.45 -5.53 -5.82
CA GLN A 16 -3.59 -4.66 -5.46
C GLN A 16 -3.29 -3.18 -5.74
N ILE A 17 -2.22 -2.65 -5.17
CA ILE A 17 -1.83 -1.25 -5.43
C ILE A 17 -1.35 -1.11 -6.87
N GLY A 18 -0.51 -2.03 -7.34
CA GLY A 18 0.17 -1.93 -8.63
C GLY A 18 -0.76 -1.84 -9.83
N SER A 19 -1.83 -2.62 -9.85
CA SER A 19 -2.81 -2.61 -10.94
C SER A 19 -3.56 -1.28 -11.02
N GLU A 20 -4.01 -0.77 -9.90
CA GLU A 20 -4.74 0.50 -9.84
C GLU A 20 -3.81 1.70 -10.01
N LEU A 21 -2.60 1.67 -9.43
CA LEU A 21 -1.61 2.73 -9.59
C LEU A 21 -1.14 2.85 -11.05
N THR A 22 -0.96 1.74 -11.75
CA THR A 22 -0.59 1.76 -13.18
C THR A 22 -1.62 2.50 -14.01
N VAL A 23 -2.90 2.19 -13.83
CA VAL A 23 -4.00 2.88 -14.53
C VAL A 23 -4.04 4.37 -14.15
N TYR A 24 -3.90 4.68 -12.88
CA TYR A 24 -3.90 6.06 -12.38
C TYR A 24 -2.74 6.89 -12.95
N LEU A 25 -1.52 6.36 -12.93
CA LEU A 25 -0.35 7.04 -13.48
C LEU A 25 -0.42 7.21 -14.99
N ARG A 26 -0.97 6.24 -15.73
CA ARG A 26 -1.17 6.34 -17.17
C ARG A 26 -2.12 7.47 -17.55
N LYS A 27 -3.15 7.72 -16.74
CA LYS A 27 -4.05 8.86 -16.95
C LYS A 27 -3.34 10.21 -16.77
N ILE A 28 -2.38 10.29 -15.85
CA ILE A 28 -1.66 11.54 -15.55
C ILE A 28 -0.51 11.76 -16.51
N TYR A 29 0.30 10.73 -16.76
CA TYR A 29 1.57 10.85 -17.47
C TYR A 29 1.53 10.36 -18.91
N GLY A 30 0.45 9.72 -19.33
CA GLY A 30 0.29 9.09 -20.63
C GLY A 30 0.65 7.61 -20.63
N ASP A 31 -0.07 6.82 -21.40
CA ASP A 31 0.03 5.35 -21.41
C ASP A 31 1.44 4.85 -21.73
N ARG A 32 2.11 5.48 -22.68
CA ARG A 32 3.46 5.07 -23.12
C ARG A 32 4.58 5.43 -22.14
N ASN A 33 4.31 6.31 -21.20
CA ASN A 33 5.30 6.79 -20.23
C ASN A 33 5.31 5.96 -18.93
N VAL A 34 4.42 4.99 -18.80
CA VAL A 34 4.30 4.13 -17.63
C VAL A 34 4.43 2.68 -18.07
N VAL A 35 5.58 2.09 -17.76
CA VAL A 35 5.88 0.70 -18.03
C VAL A 35 5.47 -0.15 -16.83
N ALA A 36 4.52 -1.03 -17.04
CA ALA A 36 4.09 -1.99 -16.03
C ALA A 36 4.89 -3.28 -16.15
N THR A 37 5.30 -3.85 -15.03
CA THR A 37 5.97 -5.14 -14.99
C THR A 37 5.45 -6.01 -13.87
N ASP A 38 5.40 -7.30 -14.10
CA ASP A 38 5.07 -8.31 -13.10
C ASP A 38 5.71 -9.64 -13.48
N MET A 39 5.83 -10.56 -12.54
CA MET A 39 6.34 -11.89 -12.80
C MET A 39 5.41 -12.71 -13.71
N ARG A 40 4.12 -12.37 -13.72
CA ARG A 40 3.09 -12.97 -14.59
C ARG A 40 2.56 -11.94 -15.56
N GLU A 41 2.17 -12.41 -16.73
CA GLU A 41 1.52 -11.56 -17.72
C GLU A 41 0.21 -10.98 -17.18
N CYS A 42 0.02 -9.67 -17.34
CA CYS A 42 -1.19 -8.94 -17.03
C CYS A 42 -1.78 -8.37 -18.31
N LYS A 43 -2.64 -9.13 -18.98
CA LYS A 43 -3.17 -8.81 -20.30
C LYS A 43 -3.79 -7.41 -20.38
N ALA A 44 -4.64 -7.07 -19.42
CA ALA A 44 -5.32 -5.76 -19.40
C ALA A 44 -4.33 -4.59 -19.32
N LEU A 45 -3.24 -4.72 -18.59
CA LEU A 45 -2.20 -3.68 -18.49
C LEU A 45 -1.36 -3.60 -19.78
N GLY A 46 -1.15 -4.72 -20.45
CA GLY A 46 -0.43 -4.80 -21.72
C GLY A 46 -1.22 -4.26 -22.91
N GLU A 47 -2.53 -4.40 -22.90
CA GLU A 47 -3.41 -3.83 -23.93
C GLU A 47 -3.50 -2.29 -23.85
N ALA A 48 -3.37 -1.74 -22.66
CA ALA A 48 -3.47 -0.29 -22.42
C ALA A 48 -2.15 0.47 -22.56
N GLY A 49 -1.00 -0.22 -22.49
CA GLY A 49 0.32 0.42 -22.57
C GLY A 49 1.48 -0.58 -22.45
N PRO A 50 2.73 -0.10 -22.34
CA PRO A 50 3.89 -0.98 -22.23
C PRO A 50 3.80 -1.90 -21.01
N PHE A 51 4.00 -3.19 -21.25
CA PHE A 51 4.06 -4.21 -20.21
C PHE A 51 5.17 -5.21 -20.53
N GLU A 52 5.93 -5.61 -19.54
CA GLU A 52 6.92 -6.69 -19.66
C GLU A 52 6.85 -7.63 -18.46
N VAL A 53 7.07 -8.91 -18.73
CA VAL A 53 7.28 -9.90 -17.67
C VAL A 53 8.65 -9.66 -17.05
N LEU A 54 8.70 -9.48 -15.75
CA LEU A 54 9.91 -9.21 -14.99
C LEU A 54 9.86 -9.90 -13.64
N ASN A 55 10.87 -10.71 -13.34
CA ASN A 55 11.13 -11.18 -12.00
C ASN A 55 11.97 -10.13 -11.25
N ALA A 56 11.41 -9.55 -10.21
CA ALA A 56 12.09 -8.53 -9.40
C ALA A 56 13.37 -9.03 -8.70
N LEU A 57 13.57 -10.34 -8.63
CA LEU A 57 14.80 -10.96 -8.12
C LEU A 57 15.91 -11.04 -9.17
N ASP A 58 15.62 -10.70 -10.42
CA ASP A 58 16.60 -10.62 -11.51
C ASP A 58 17.02 -9.15 -11.71
N ALA A 59 18.10 -8.76 -11.06
CA ALA A 59 18.62 -7.39 -11.11
C ALA A 59 19.08 -6.98 -12.53
N THR A 60 19.65 -7.90 -13.30
CA THR A 60 20.10 -7.64 -14.66
C THR A 60 18.92 -7.35 -15.58
N ALA A 61 17.85 -8.14 -15.50
CA ALA A 61 16.63 -7.91 -16.25
C ALA A 61 15.98 -6.59 -15.88
N MET A 62 15.94 -6.25 -14.58
CA MET A 62 15.41 -4.97 -14.11
C MET A 62 16.19 -3.78 -14.66
N ALA A 63 17.53 -3.83 -14.62
CA ALA A 63 18.39 -2.81 -15.18
C ALA A 63 18.19 -2.64 -16.69
N SER A 64 18.00 -3.74 -17.43
CA SER A 64 17.73 -3.71 -18.87
C SER A 64 16.41 -3.00 -19.20
N VAL A 65 15.37 -3.23 -18.44
CA VAL A 65 14.08 -2.53 -18.60
C VAL A 65 14.24 -1.02 -18.33
N VAL A 66 14.91 -0.66 -17.25
CA VAL A 66 15.16 0.74 -16.89
C VAL A 66 15.93 1.47 -18.00
N ALA A 67 16.97 0.85 -18.54
CA ALA A 67 17.77 1.43 -19.62
C ALA A 67 16.96 1.55 -20.93
N ARG A 68 16.26 0.51 -21.33
CA ARG A 68 15.50 0.45 -22.59
C ARG A 68 14.38 1.47 -22.66
N TYR A 69 13.70 1.71 -21.55
CA TYR A 69 12.58 2.67 -21.49
C TYR A 69 13.00 4.03 -20.97
N HIS A 70 14.26 4.27 -20.67
CA HIS A 70 14.76 5.54 -20.10
C HIS A 70 14.02 5.95 -18.84
N ILE A 71 13.83 5.01 -17.91
CA ILE A 71 13.10 5.22 -16.67
C ILE A 71 13.82 6.23 -15.78
N ASP A 72 13.06 7.15 -15.20
CA ASP A 72 13.53 8.12 -14.20
C ASP A 72 12.94 7.89 -12.81
N SER A 73 11.85 7.13 -12.71
CA SER A 73 11.14 6.89 -11.44
C SER A 73 10.66 5.45 -11.37
N ILE A 74 10.97 4.78 -10.26
CA ILE A 74 10.63 3.38 -10.03
C ILE A 74 9.67 3.29 -8.84
N PHE A 75 8.59 2.54 -9.01
CA PHE A 75 7.71 2.09 -7.93
C PHE A 75 7.95 0.60 -7.71
N ASN A 76 8.59 0.23 -6.60
CA ASN A 76 8.73 -1.17 -6.19
C ASN A 76 7.54 -1.54 -5.31
N LEU A 77 6.59 -2.28 -5.87
CA LEU A 77 5.36 -2.70 -5.19
C LEU A 77 5.35 -4.20 -4.89
N VAL A 78 6.46 -4.88 -5.06
CA VAL A 78 6.58 -6.32 -4.78
C VAL A 78 6.62 -6.54 -3.27
N ALA A 79 5.64 -7.27 -2.76
CA ALA A 79 5.62 -7.71 -1.36
C ALA A 79 4.71 -8.91 -1.15
N LEU A 80 5.14 -9.84 -0.30
CA LEU A 80 4.28 -10.80 0.37
C LEU A 80 3.76 -10.16 1.66
N LEU A 81 2.43 -10.14 1.83
CA LEU A 81 1.75 -9.43 2.90
C LEU A 81 1.80 -10.19 4.24
N SER A 82 1.31 -9.56 5.32
CA SER A 82 1.47 -10.01 6.69
C SER A 82 1.02 -11.45 6.94
N ALA A 83 -0.24 -11.76 6.68
CA ALA A 83 -0.79 -13.09 6.97
C ALA A 83 -0.20 -14.18 6.06
N VAL A 84 0.07 -13.87 4.79
CA VAL A 84 0.73 -14.79 3.85
C VAL A 84 2.20 -14.99 4.22
N GLY A 85 2.89 -13.92 4.62
CA GLY A 85 4.29 -13.97 5.04
C GLY A 85 4.52 -14.86 6.25
N GLU A 86 3.62 -14.84 7.23
CA GLU A 86 3.74 -15.68 8.43
C GLU A 86 3.64 -17.19 8.10
N ARG A 87 2.94 -17.56 7.05
CA ARG A 87 2.90 -18.96 6.58
C ARG A 87 4.19 -19.41 5.92
N ASN A 88 4.97 -18.49 5.36
CA ASN A 88 6.23 -18.78 4.70
C ASN A 88 7.25 -17.65 4.91
N PRO A 89 7.83 -17.51 6.13
CA PRO A 89 8.69 -16.38 6.50
C PRO A 89 9.95 -16.26 5.65
N GLN A 90 10.57 -17.38 5.28
CA GLN A 90 11.80 -17.38 4.46
C GLN A 90 11.53 -16.87 3.05
N MET A 91 10.40 -17.26 2.44
CA MET A 91 10.01 -16.75 1.13
C MET A 91 9.69 -15.26 1.22
N ALA A 92 8.97 -14.83 2.26
CA ALA A 92 8.65 -13.42 2.49
C ALA A 92 9.92 -12.56 2.60
N TRP A 93 10.89 -13.00 3.38
CA TRP A 93 12.18 -12.32 3.48
C TRP A 93 12.90 -12.24 2.13
N ASN A 94 13.04 -13.38 1.44
CA ASN A 94 13.79 -13.45 0.19
C ASN A 94 13.15 -12.59 -0.92
N VAL A 95 11.83 -12.64 -1.06
CA VAL A 95 11.12 -11.86 -2.08
C VAL A 95 11.12 -10.38 -1.72
N ASN A 96 10.70 -10.02 -0.51
CA ASN A 96 10.55 -8.63 -0.11
C ASN A 96 11.89 -7.89 -0.08
N MET A 97 12.90 -8.50 0.49
CA MET A 97 14.23 -7.89 0.59
C MET A 97 15.01 -7.97 -0.72
N GLY A 98 14.89 -9.06 -1.47
CA GLY A 98 15.54 -9.21 -2.77
C GLY A 98 15.04 -8.19 -3.79
N ALA A 99 13.72 -8.01 -3.91
CA ALA A 99 13.12 -7.02 -4.80
C ALA A 99 13.52 -5.59 -4.41
N LEU A 100 13.50 -5.28 -3.12
CA LEU A 100 13.91 -3.97 -2.62
C LEU A 100 15.39 -3.68 -2.90
N ASN A 101 16.28 -4.62 -2.56
CA ASN A 101 17.70 -4.45 -2.76
C ASN A 101 18.05 -4.23 -4.23
N ASN A 102 17.44 -5.01 -5.12
CA ASN A 102 17.62 -4.85 -6.57
C ASN A 102 17.11 -3.49 -7.06
N SER A 103 15.95 -3.06 -6.56
CA SER A 103 15.38 -1.75 -6.93
C SER A 103 16.27 -0.60 -6.48
N LEU A 104 16.82 -0.66 -5.26
CA LEU A 104 17.75 0.34 -4.73
C LEU A 104 19.05 0.41 -5.55
N GLU A 105 19.65 -0.74 -5.88
CA GLU A 105 20.87 -0.80 -6.68
C GLU A 105 20.65 -0.31 -8.12
N VAL A 106 19.55 -0.71 -8.75
CA VAL A 106 19.22 -0.24 -10.10
C VAL A 106 18.91 1.27 -10.10
N ALA A 107 18.17 1.77 -9.10
CA ALA A 107 17.93 3.20 -8.94
C ALA A 107 19.23 3.98 -8.76
N ARG A 108 20.17 3.46 -7.98
CA ARG A 108 21.49 4.06 -7.79
C ARG A 108 22.29 4.14 -9.08
N GLN A 109 22.35 3.04 -9.82
CA GLN A 109 23.14 2.92 -11.05
C GLN A 109 22.57 3.75 -12.21
N HIS A 110 21.26 3.90 -12.28
CA HIS A 110 20.55 4.58 -13.36
C HIS A 110 19.98 5.94 -12.98
N HIS A 111 20.33 6.45 -11.80
CA HIS A 111 19.90 7.76 -11.30
C HIS A 111 18.36 7.95 -11.29
N CYS A 112 17.64 6.92 -10.89
CA CYS A 112 16.19 6.96 -10.73
C CYS A 112 15.80 7.38 -9.31
N ALA A 113 14.65 8.06 -9.18
CA ALA A 113 13.93 8.14 -7.92
C ALA A 113 13.25 6.80 -7.64
N LEU A 114 13.10 6.44 -6.38
CA LEU A 114 12.50 5.17 -5.98
C LEU A 114 11.44 5.37 -4.91
N PHE A 115 10.24 4.88 -5.17
CA PHE A 115 9.18 4.73 -4.19
C PHE A 115 9.03 3.26 -3.82
N THR A 116 9.11 2.95 -2.52
CA THR A 116 8.80 1.62 -1.99
C THR A 116 7.87 1.80 -0.79
N PRO A 117 6.64 1.27 -0.82
CA PRO A 117 5.70 1.46 0.28
C PRO A 117 6.16 0.78 1.56
N SER A 118 6.07 1.49 2.69
CA SER A 118 6.06 0.93 4.01
C SER A 118 4.61 0.71 4.48
N SER A 119 4.41 0.40 5.72
CA SER A 119 3.12 -0.04 6.25
C SER A 119 3.01 0.24 7.75
N ILE A 120 1.79 0.34 8.26
CA ILE A 120 1.52 0.26 9.70
C ILE A 120 2.10 -1.02 10.32
N GLY A 121 2.31 -2.07 9.53
CA GLY A 121 2.99 -3.29 9.95
C GLY A 121 4.46 -3.10 10.38
N ALA A 122 5.07 -1.95 10.09
CA ALA A 122 6.40 -1.60 10.58
C ALA A 122 6.43 -1.30 12.09
N PHE A 123 5.30 -0.96 12.67
CA PHE A 123 5.15 -0.79 14.11
C PHE A 123 4.89 -2.12 14.82
N GLY A 124 5.15 -2.17 16.11
CA GLY A 124 4.96 -3.36 16.92
C GLY A 124 4.26 -3.05 18.24
N PRO A 125 4.14 -4.06 19.13
CA PRO A 125 3.40 -3.91 20.39
C PRO A 125 3.97 -2.86 21.35
N THR A 126 5.24 -2.49 21.18
CA THR A 126 5.91 -1.48 22.03
C THR A 126 5.80 -0.05 21.50
N SER A 127 5.26 0.14 20.29
CA SER A 127 4.96 1.47 19.76
C SER A 127 3.73 2.05 20.47
N PRO A 128 3.68 3.38 20.72
CA PRO A 128 2.45 4.03 21.16
C PRO A 128 1.30 3.75 20.18
N LYS A 129 0.12 3.40 20.71
CA LYS A 129 -0.98 2.90 19.88
C LYS A 129 -1.86 4.01 19.30
N ASP A 130 -2.06 5.08 20.05
CA ASP A 130 -2.93 6.18 19.65
C ASP A 130 -2.09 7.34 19.14
N ARG A 131 -2.43 7.81 17.93
CA ARG A 131 -1.68 8.83 17.22
C ARG A 131 -0.18 8.53 17.24
N THR A 132 0.16 7.34 16.79
CA THR A 132 1.55 6.84 16.77
C THR A 132 2.47 7.85 16.10
N PRO A 133 3.52 8.34 16.80
CA PRO A 133 4.41 9.36 16.26
C PRO A 133 5.15 8.92 15.00
N GLN A 134 5.55 9.89 14.20
CA GLN A 134 6.39 9.68 13.00
C GLN A 134 7.69 8.95 13.37
N ASP A 135 8.39 9.44 14.36
CA ASP A 135 9.62 8.84 14.87
C ASP A 135 9.31 8.20 16.22
N THR A 136 9.41 6.88 16.27
CA THR A 136 9.12 6.10 17.47
C THR A 136 9.79 4.72 17.41
N ILE A 137 9.64 3.95 18.47
CA ILE A 137 10.12 2.56 18.52
C ILE A 137 9.33 1.71 17.51
N MET A 138 10.05 1.03 16.64
CA MET A 138 9.47 0.10 15.66
C MET A 138 10.07 -1.30 15.87
N GLN A 139 9.35 -2.13 16.61
CA GLN A 139 9.73 -3.50 16.94
C GLN A 139 8.61 -4.47 16.50
N PRO A 140 8.40 -4.61 15.18
CA PRO A 140 7.37 -5.50 14.67
C PRO A 140 7.66 -6.95 15.01
N THR A 141 6.61 -7.75 15.15
CA THR A 141 6.69 -9.18 15.48
C THR A 141 6.35 -10.05 14.26
N THR A 142 6.05 -9.47 13.11
CA THR A 142 5.83 -10.20 11.87
C THR A 142 7.02 -10.08 10.94
N ILE A 143 7.27 -11.11 10.12
CA ILE A 143 8.31 -11.03 9.09
C ILE A 143 8.06 -9.91 8.09
N TYR A 144 6.80 -9.67 7.74
CA TYR A 144 6.40 -8.54 6.90
C TYR A 144 6.82 -7.20 7.49
N GLY A 145 6.51 -6.98 8.77
CA GLY A 145 6.88 -5.75 9.48
C GLY A 145 8.40 -5.57 9.58
N ILE A 146 9.13 -6.64 9.85
CA ILE A 146 10.60 -6.63 9.90
C ILE A 146 11.19 -6.22 8.54
N CYS A 147 10.66 -6.75 7.45
CA CYS A 147 11.05 -6.33 6.10
C CYS A 147 10.76 -4.84 5.85
N LYS A 148 9.61 -4.33 6.34
CA LYS A 148 9.25 -2.92 6.18
C LYS A 148 10.18 -1.99 6.94
N VAL A 149 10.49 -2.28 8.20
CA VAL A 149 11.48 -1.50 8.98
C VAL A 149 12.85 -1.52 8.31
N THR A 150 13.31 -2.70 7.90
CA THR A 150 14.58 -2.84 7.18
C THR A 150 14.58 -2.01 5.90
N GLY A 151 13.47 -2.02 5.15
CA GLY A 151 13.32 -1.23 3.93
C GLY A 151 13.37 0.27 4.16
N GLU A 152 12.75 0.76 5.24
CA GLU A 152 12.84 2.17 5.64
C GLU A 152 14.27 2.58 5.95
N MET A 153 14.98 1.75 6.71
CA MET A 153 16.39 2.00 7.06
C MET A 153 17.30 1.96 5.83
N LEU A 154 17.12 1.00 4.94
CA LEU A 154 17.89 0.92 3.69
C LEU A 154 17.60 2.11 2.76
N GLY A 155 16.35 2.54 2.65
CA GLY A 155 15.99 3.74 1.89
C GLY A 155 16.72 4.98 2.39
N ASN A 156 16.76 5.19 3.70
CA ASN A 156 17.54 6.26 4.33
C ASN A 156 19.04 6.12 4.06
N TYR A 157 19.58 4.91 4.18
CA TYR A 157 20.99 4.64 3.93
C TYR A 157 21.38 4.98 2.49
N TYR A 158 20.61 4.52 1.49
CA TYR A 158 20.89 4.80 0.09
C TYR A 158 20.76 6.29 -0.25
N HIS A 159 19.85 6.99 0.39
CA HIS A 159 19.75 8.42 0.23
C HIS A 159 20.98 9.14 0.78
N HIS A 160 21.37 8.86 2.01
CA HIS A 160 22.51 9.54 2.65
C HIS A 160 23.84 9.17 2.01
N LYS A 161 24.04 7.91 1.69
CA LYS A 161 25.33 7.44 1.17
C LYS A 161 25.51 7.70 -0.32
N TYR A 162 24.47 7.49 -1.11
CA TYR A 162 24.56 7.50 -2.57
C TYR A 162 23.75 8.62 -3.25
N GLY A 163 22.99 9.37 -2.50
CA GLY A 163 22.15 10.42 -3.05
C GLY A 163 20.94 9.92 -3.84
N VAL A 164 20.53 8.66 -3.64
CA VAL A 164 19.32 8.14 -4.29
C VAL A 164 18.09 8.85 -3.72
N ASP A 165 17.21 9.33 -4.57
CA ASP A 165 15.96 9.95 -4.15
C ASP A 165 14.93 8.87 -3.79
N THR A 166 15.07 8.34 -2.58
CA THR A 166 14.16 7.35 -2.02
C THR A 166 13.03 8.03 -1.26
N ARG A 167 11.79 7.59 -1.49
CA ARG A 167 10.60 8.12 -0.83
C ARG A 167 9.64 6.99 -0.49
N SER A 168 8.93 7.14 0.62
CA SER A 168 8.01 6.11 1.08
C SER A 168 6.93 6.69 2.00
N VAL A 169 5.81 5.99 2.08
CA VAL A 169 4.75 6.21 3.06
C VAL A 169 4.48 4.92 3.82
N ARG A 170 4.04 5.04 5.06
CA ARG A 170 3.52 3.94 5.86
C ARG A 170 2.02 3.85 5.59
N PHE A 171 1.64 2.98 4.67
CA PHE A 171 0.23 2.82 4.33
C PHE A 171 -0.54 2.22 5.50
N PRO A 172 -1.70 2.80 5.84
CA PRO A 172 -2.76 2.11 6.55
C PRO A 172 -3.27 0.90 5.76
N GLY A 173 -4.21 0.16 6.32
CA GLY A 173 -4.93 -0.88 5.58
C GLY A 173 -5.67 -0.28 4.39
N ILE A 174 -5.37 -0.76 3.18
CA ILE A 174 -5.93 -0.20 1.95
C ILE A 174 -7.22 -0.91 1.60
N ILE A 175 -8.27 -0.12 1.36
CA ILE A 175 -9.60 -0.57 0.96
C ILE A 175 -9.85 -0.14 -0.48
N SER A 176 -10.24 -1.08 -1.34
CA SER A 176 -10.53 -0.82 -2.75
C SER A 176 -11.83 -1.46 -3.19
N SER A 177 -12.57 -0.74 -4.05
CA SER A 177 -13.75 -1.28 -4.74
C SER A 177 -13.40 -2.00 -6.06
N VAL A 178 -12.16 -1.91 -6.52
CA VAL A 178 -11.72 -2.44 -7.82
C VAL A 178 -11.01 -3.78 -7.65
N THR A 179 -9.92 -3.82 -6.91
CA THR A 179 -9.12 -5.04 -6.70
C THR A 179 -9.54 -5.77 -5.44
N LEU A 180 -9.47 -7.10 -5.48
CA LEU A 180 -9.72 -7.95 -4.31
C LEU A 180 -8.52 -7.92 -3.37
N PRO A 181 -8.74 -8.19 -2.06
CA PRO A 181 -7.67 -8.27 -1.07
C PRO A 181 -6.64 -9.35 -1.40
N GLY A 182 -5.38 -9.12 -1.00
CA GLY A 182 -4.24 -9.99 -1.32
C GLY A 182 -3.67 -10.80 -0.14
N GLY A 183 -4.41 -10.99 0.95
CA GLY A 183 -3.96 -11.76 2.12
C GLY A 183 -3.38 -10.91 3.25
N GLY A 184 -3.91 -9.70 3.44
CA GLY A 184 -3.59 -8.81 4.57
C GLY A 184 -4.53 -8.97 5.75
N THR A 185 -4.11 -8.51 6.91
CA THR A 185 -4.91 -8.57 8.15
C THR A 185 -6.13 -7.63 8.09
N THR A 186 -6.05 -6.56 7.30
CA THR A 186 -7.11 -5.55 7.15
C THR A 186 -8.16 -5.91 6.10
N ASP A 187 -8.04 -7.08 5.47
CA ASP A 187 -8.90 -7.50 4.35
C ASP A 187 -10.38 -7.58 4.70
N TYR A 188 -10.71 -7.80 5.98
CA TYR A 188 -12.09 -7.83 6.44
C TYR A 188 -12.85 -6.55 6.05
N ALA A 189 -12.18 -5.40 6.02
CA ALA A 189 -12.77 -4.11 5.70
C ALA A 189 -13.14 -3.96 4.21
N VAL A 190 -12.66 -4.86 3.35
CA VAL A 190 -13.11 -5.00 1.96
C VAL A 190 -14.18 -6.09 1.86
N GLU A 191 -13.90 -7.26 2.42
CA GLU A 191 -14.79 -8.43 2.39
C GLU A 191 -16.18 -8.12 2.95
N ILE A 192 -16.25 -7.32 4.01
CA ILE A 192 -17.51 -6.93 4.63
C ILE A 192 -18.48 -6.25 3.64
N TYR A 193 -17.97 -5.42 2.72
CA TYR A 193 -18.80 -4.76 1.72
C TYR A 193 -19.32 -5.74 0.67
N TYR A 194 -18.48 -6.66 0.21
CA TYR A 194 -18.90 -7.72 -0.72
C TYR A 194 -19.99 -8.60 -0.12
N GLU A 195 -19.79 -9.05 1.12
CA GLU A 195 -20.75 -9.93 1.80
C GLU A 195 -22.05 -9.19 2.17
N ALA A 196 -21.97 -7.90 2.50
CA ALA A 196 -23.16 -7.08 2.71
C ALA A 196 -24.06 -7.06 1.47
N ILE A 197 -23.49 -6.97 0.27
CA ILE A 197 -24.24 -6.99 -0.99
C ILE A 197 -24.66 -8.41 -1.38
N ARG A 198 -23.77 -9.41 -1.24
CA ARG A 198 -24.04 -10.79 -1.68
C ARG A 198 -25.09 -11.51 -0.83
N SER A 199 -24.97 -11.41 0.48
CA SER A 199 -25.75 -12.21 1.42
C SER A 199 -26.44 -11.42 2.54
N GLY A 200 -26.05 -10.16 2.74
CA GLY A 200 -26.55 -9.36 3.86
C GLY A 200 -25.97 -9.76 5.23
N ARG A 201 -24.94 -10.60 5.26
CA ARG A 201 -24.31 -11.10 6.48
C ARG A 201 -22.81 -11.29 6.28
N PHE A 202 -22.05 -11.05 7.33
CA PHE A 202 -20.60 -11.25 7.34
C PHE A 202 -20.13 -11.87 8.64
N THR A 203 -19.20 -12.83 8.53
CA THR A 203 -18.48 -13.39 9.67
C THR A 203 -17.09 -12.78 9.72
N CYS A 204 -16.85 -11.91 10.70
CA CYS A 204 -15.60 -11.16 10.81
C CYS A 204 -14.50 -11.99 11.49
N PRO A 205 -13.30 -12.08 10.89
CA PRO A 205 -12.20 -12.84 11.47
C PRO A 205 -11.35 -12.04 12.46
N VAL A 206 -11.68 -10.78 12.72
CA VAL A 206 -10.98 -9.90 13.67
C VAL A 206 -11.90 -9.52 14.81
N PRO A 207 -11.38 -9.28 16.03
CA PRO A 207 -12.21 -8.92 17.17
C PRO A 207 -13.01 -7.62 16.96
N PRO A 208 -14.19 -7.48 17.59
CA PRO A 208 -15.11 -6.37 17.35
C PRO A 208 -14.58 -4.98 17.76
N ASP A 209 -13.62 -4.93 18.66
CA ASP A 209 -13.13 -3.71 19.32
C ASP A 209 -11.71 -3.31 18.88
N VAL A 210 -11.12 -4.01 17.89
CA VAL A 210 -9.77 -3.71 17.41
C VAL A 210 -9.80 -2.54 16.44
N TYR A 211 -9.17 -1.43 16.82
CA TYR A 211 -8.93 -0.30 15.92
C TYR A 211 -7.76 -0.60 14.99
N MET A 212 -7.91 -0.28 13.71
CA MET A 212 -6.81 -0.25 12.73
C MET A 212 -6.96 0.99 11.85
N ASP A 213 -5.82 1.56 11.50
CA ASP A 213 -5.78 2.67 10.57
C ASP A 213 -6.04 2.18 9.15
N MET A 214 -6.89 2.88 8.41
CA MET A 214 -7.37 2.49 7.08
C MET A 214 -7.31 3.68 6.11
N ILE A 215 -7.17 3.37 4.83
CA ILE A 215 -7.20 4.35 3.75
C ILE A 215 -7.95 3.79 2.53
N TYR A 216 -8.77 4.63 1.89
CA TYR A 216 -9.40 4.25 0.63
C TYR A 216 -8.41 4.37 -0.52
N MET A 217 -8.48 3.45 -1.49
CA MET A 217 -7.51 3.39 -2.61
C MET A 217 -7.33 4.72 -3.36
N PRO A 218 -8.36 5.51 -3.67
CA PRO A 218 -8.15 6.82 -4.31
C PRO A 218 -7.21 7.74 -3.54
N ASP A 219 -7.31 7.79 -2.22
CA ASP A 219 -6.37 8.54 -1.38
C ASP A 219 -4.97 7.94 -1.39
N ALA A 220 -4.86 6.61 -1.37
CA ALA A 220 -3.57 5.92 -1.41
C ALA A 220 -2.82 6.19 -2.73
N LEU A 221 -3.51 6.16 -3.85
CA LEU A 221 -2.93 6.46 -5.17
C LEU A 221 -2.47 7.91 -5.26
N ARG A 222 -3.28 8.84 -4.75
CA ARG A 222 -2.96 10.25 -4.71
C ARG A 222 -1.74 10.52 -3.83
N ALA A 223 -1.61 9.83 -2.70
CA ALA A 223 -0.45 9.93 -1.82
C ALA A 223 0.85 9.54 -2.55
N CYS A 224 0.84 8.47 -3.34
CA CYS A 224 1.99 8.06 -4.14
C CYS A 224 2.46 9.18 -5.09
N VAL A 225 1.54 9.78 -5.82
CA VAL A 225 1.86 10.84 -6.79
C VAL A 225 2.30 12.12 -6.10
N GLU A 226 1.56 12.58 -5.11
CA GLU A 226 1.87 13.82 -4.39
C GLU A 226 3.24 13.76 -3.71
N LEU A 227 3.58 12.63 -3.08
CA LEU A 227 4.90 12.47 -2.48
C LEU A 227 6.01 12.47 -3.53
N MET A 228 5.84 11.74 -4.64
CA MET A 228 6.85 11.67 -5.69
C MET A 228 7.01 12.98 -6.47
N GLU A 229 5.99 13.81 -6.52
CA GLU A 229 6.02 15.15 -7.12
C GLU A 229 6.46 16.25 -6.14
N ALA A 230 6.60 15.94 -4.85
CA ALA A 230 6.99 16.91 -3.84
C ALA A 230 8.41 17.42 -4.05
N ASP A 231 8.66 18.67 -3.62
CA ASP A 231 10.00 19.25 -3.62
C ASP A 231 10.95 18.44 -2.72
N PRO A 232 12.00 17.82 -3.26
CA PRO A 232 12.92 17.00 -2.49
C PRO A 232 13.62 17.77 -1.36
N ALA A 233 13.77 19.07 -1.49
CA ALA A 233 14.40 19.92 -0.47
C ALA A 233 13.57 20.03 0.81
N LYS A 234 12.26 19.76 0.72
CA LYS A 234 11.34 19.83 1.87
C LYS A 234 11.18 18.50 2.60
N LEU A 235 11.69 17.41 2.03
CA LEU A 235 11.51 16.07 2.58
C LEU A 235 12.59 15.73 3.62
N VAL A 236 12.20 15.73 4.89
CA VAL A 236 13.04 15.33 6.02
C VAL A 236 12.80 13.84 6.35
N HIS A 237 11.53 13.45 6.48
CA HIS A 237 11.10 12.10 6.87
C HIS A 237 10.83 11.19 5.67
N ARG A 238 11.58 11.34 4.60
CA ARG A 238 11.35 10.71 3.28
C ARG A 238 11.13 9.18 3.28
N ASN A 239 11.65 8.47 4.28
CA ASN A 239 11.55 7.00 4.40
C ASN A 239 11.20 6.57 5.82
N SER A 240 9.96 6.58 6.23
CA SER A 240 8.72 6.78 5.50
C SER A 240 7.79 7.70 6.25
N PHE A 241 6.89 8.36 5.53
CA PHE A 241 5.89 9.22 6.17
C PHE A 241 4.71 8.43 6.72
N ASN A 242 4.32 8.70 7.97
CA ASN A 242 2.98 8.38 8.42
C ASN A 242 1.96 9.13 7.56
N ILE A 243 0.95 8.44 7.06
CA ILE A 243 -0.24 9.05 6.48
C ILE A 243 -1.47 8.48 7.18
N ALA A 244 -2.41 9.32 7.53
CA ALA A 244 -3.65 8.94 8.19
C ALA A 244 -4.85 9.36 7.33
N SER A 245 -5.92 8.57 7.40
CA SER A 245 -7.17 8.85 6.72
C SER A 245 -8.34 8.57 7.65
N MET A 246 -8.54 7.31 8.05
CA MET A 246 -9.59 6.92 8.96
C MET A 246 -9.14 5.77 9.85
N SER A 247 -9.71 5.69 11.05
CA SER A 247 -9.45 4.60 12.00
C SER A 247 -10.78 4.11 12.54
N PHE A 248 -11.01 2.80 12.48
CA PHE A 248 -12.26 2.21 12.94
C PHE A 248 -12.10 0.76 13.36
N THR A 249 -13.10 0.27 14.08
CA THR A 249 -13.26 -1.14 14.47
C THR A 249 -14.23 -1.86 13.53
N PRO A 250 -14.27 -3.20 13.54
CA PRO A 250 -15.33 -3.95 12.85
C PRO A 250 -16.75 -3.49 13.21
N GLU A 251 -17.01 -3.18 14.47
CA GLU A 251 -18.33 -2.68 14.91
C GLU A 251 -18.67 -1.33 14.28
N ILE A 252 -17.69 -0.43 14.16
CA ILE A 252 -17.90 0.90 13.59
C ILE A 252 -18.24 0.82 12.10
N ILE A 253 -17.49 0.05 11.32
CA ILE A 253 -17.77 -0.12 9.88
C ILE A 253 -19.11 -0.87 9.66
N CYS A 254 -19.42 -1.86 10.50
CA CYS A 254 -20.71 -2.54 10.47
C CYS A 254 -21.87 -1.56 10.70
N ALA A 255 -21.76 -0.71 11.70
CA ALA A 255 -22.78 0.32 11.99
C ALA A 255 -22.94 1.30 10.82
N GLU A 256 -21.86 1.65 10.15
CA GLU A 256 -21.87 2.54 8.98
C GLU A 256 -22.58 1.88 7.79
N ILE A 257 -22.35 0.60 7.56
CA ILE A 257 -23.05 -0.17 6.52
C ILE A 257 -24.55 -0.26 6.83
N ARG A 258 -24.93 -0.51 8.09
CA ARG A 258 -26.33 -0.59 8.51
C ARG A 258 -27.14 0.68 8.27
N LYS A 259 -26.50 1.84 8.21
CA LYS A 259 -27.20 3.09 7.83
C LYS A 259 -27.78 3.03 6.40
N ARG A 260 -27.20 2.23 5.52
CA ARG A 260 -27.62 2.04 4.12
C ARG A 260 -28.35 0.71 3.91
N LEU A 261 -27.96 -0.32 4.68
CA LEU A 261 -28.49 -1.67 4.64
C LEU A 261 -28.92 -2.08 6.06
N PRO A 262 -30.11 -1.66 6.52
CA PRO A 262 -30.52 -1.86 7.92
C PRO A 262 -30.59 -3.32 8.36
N ASP A 263 -30.80 -4.25 7.43
CA ASP A 263 -30.92 -5.68 7.69
C ASP A 263 -29.56 -6.42 7.72
N PHE A 264 -28.46 -5.69 7.45
CA PHE A 264 -27.13 -6.27 7.49
C PHE A 264 -26.76 -6.76 8.89
N THR A 265 -26.29 -8.01 8.98
CA THR A 265 -25.86 -8.64 10.24
C THR A 265 -24.43 -9.10 10.18
N MET A 266 -23.75 -9.05 11.31
CA MET A 266 -22.37 -9.51 11.46
C MET A 266 -22.21 -10.35 12.72
N ASP A 267 -21.50 -11.44 12.60
CA ASP A 267 -20.99 -12.27 13.71
C ASP A 267 -19.47 -12.39 13.61
N TYR A 268 -18.86 -13.14 14.49
CA TYR A 268 -17.41 -13.25 14.61
C TYR A 268 -16.96 -14.70 14.67
N ASP A 269 -15.94 -15.03 13.90
CA ASP A 269 -15.12 -16.23 14.04
C ASP A 269 -13.67 -15.78 13.98
N VAL A 270 -13.13 -15.43 15.15
CA VAL A 270 -11.82 -14.75 15.24
C VAL A 270 -10.67 -15.70 14.91
N ASP A 271 -9.91 -15.35 13.88
CA ASP A 271 -8.66 -16.00 13.54
C ASP A 271 -7.56 -15.56 14.53
N PRO A 272 -6.96 -16.51 15.28
CA PRO A 272 -5.95 -16.16 16.31
C PRO A 272 -4.72 -15.43 15.74
N VAL A 273 -4.28 -15.77 14.53
CA VAL A 273 -3.13 -15.14 13.87
C VAL A 273 -3.46 -13.70 13.49
N LYS A 274 -4.60 -13.48 12.85
CA LYS A 274 -5.05 -12.12 12.48
C LYS A 274 -5.31 -11.25 13.69
N LYS A 275 -5.86 -11.81 14.77
CA LYS A 275 -6.04 -11.12 16.05
C LYS A 275 -4.71 -10.63 16.61
N GLU A 276 -3.72 -11.50 16.71
CA GLU A 276 -2.40 -11.16 17.24
C GLU A 276 -1.73 -10.05 16.41
N ILE A 277 -1.77 -10.16 15.10
CA ILE A 277 -1.22 -9.16 14.19
C ILE A 277 -1.94 -7.81 14.38
N ALA A 278 -3.27 -7.81 14.33
CA ALA A 278 -4.07 -6.59 14.44
C ALA A 278 -3.85 -5.88 15.78
N GLU A 279 -3.78 -6.62 16.88
CA GLU A 279 -3.52 -6.09 18.22
C GLU A 279 -2.08 -5.56 18.39
N SER A 280 -1.14 -5.96 17.53
CA SER A 280 0.25 -5.46 17.55
C SER A 280 0.45 -4.15 16.79
N TRP A 281 -0.53 -3.72 16.00
CA TRP A 281 -0.45 -2.53 15.15
C TRP A 281 -1.05 -1.30 15.83
N PRO A 282 -0.72 -0.07 15.36
CA PRO A 282 -1.33 1.16 15.84
C PRO A 282 -2.84 1.20 15.66
N ASN A 283 -3.51 1.89 16.58
CA ASN A 283 -4.92 2.27 16.41
C ASN A 283 -5.06 3.41 15.40
N SER A 284 -4.13 4.37 15.43
CA SER A 284 -4.10 5.54 14.57
C SER A 284 -2.68 6.08 14.43
N LEU A 285 -2.43 6.85 13.38
CA LEU A 285 -1.13 7.49 13.11
C LEU A 285 -1.22 9.00 13.22
N ASP A 286 -0.15 9.63 13.71
CA ASP A 286 0.08 11.07 13.58
C ASP A 286 0.79 11.33 12.25
N ASP A 287 0.13 12.04 11.34
CA ASP A 287 0.62 12.35 10.00
C ASP A 287 1.05 13.82 9.82
N THR A 288 1.36 14.50 10.93
CA THR A 288 1.75 15.92 10.90
C THR A 288 2.94 16.15 9.97
N CYS A 289 3.95 15.28 9.97
CA CYS A 289 5.11 15.44 9.10
C CYS A 289 4.72 15.41 7.61
N ALA A 290 3.87 14.49 7.19
CA ALA A 290 3.38 14.44 5.81
C ALA A 290 2.60 15.71 5.43
N ARG A 291 1.76 16.20 6.33
CA ARG A 291 1.00 17.45 6.14
C ARG A 291 1.91 18.66 5.96
N GLU A 292 2.95 18.77 6.76
CA GLU A 292 3.87 19.92 6.73
C GLU A 292 4.88 19.82 5.58
N GLU A 293 5.42 18.64 5.31
CA GLU A 293 6.52 18.49 4.34
C GLU A 293 6.05 18.40 2.89
N TRP A 294 4.88 17.83 2.61
CA TRP A 294 4.37 17.69 1.24
C TRP A 294 2.86 17.90 1.08
N GLY A 295 2.20 18.42 2.11
CA GLY A 295 0.82 18.89 2.00
C GLY A 295 -0.25 17.79 2.01
N TRP A 296 0.06 16.62 2.56
CA TRP A 296 -0.91 15.51 2.64
C TRP A 296 -2.22 15.93 3.28
N ARG A 297 -3.34 15.54 2.66
CA ARG A 297 -4.71 15.68 3.22
C ARG A 297 -5.55 14.54 2.66
N PRO A 298 -6.18 13.71 3.51
CA PRO A 298 -7.14 12.71 3.05
C PRO A 298 -8.43 13.40 2.57
N GLU A 299 -9.07 12.82 1.56
CA GLU A 299 -10.31 13.31 0.99
C GLU A 299 -11.51 12.41 1.30
N TRP A 300 -11.26 11.18 1.75
CA TRP A 300 -12.28 10.17 2.00
C TRP A 300 -12.40 9.84 3.47
N ASP A 301 -13.62 9.99 4.02
CA ASP A 301 -13.99 9.47 5.33
C ASP A 301 -14.76 8.14 5.21
N LEU A 302 -15.07 7.52 6.34
CA LEU A 302 -15.77 6.23 6.37
C LEU A 302 -17.16 6.31 5.72
N SER A 303 -17.91 7.38 5.94
CA SER A 303 -19.24 7.55 5.37
C SER A 303 -19.19 7.65 3.85
N ARG A 304 -18.32 8.51 3.31
CA ARG A 304 -18.15 8.69 1.87
C ARG A 304 -17.62 7.41 1.21
N MET A 305 -16.65 6.75 1.81
CA MET A 305 -16.12 5.47 1.32
C MET A 305 -17.21 4.40 1.29
N THR A 306 -18.03 4.32 2.33
CA THR A 306 -19.11 3.31 2.39
C THR A 306 -20.11 3.48 1.26
N ASP A 307 -20.53 4.71 0.96
CA ASP A 307 -21.39 4.99 -0.18
C ASP A 307 -20.75 4.55 -1.50
N ASP A 308 -19.49 4.90 -1.71
CA ASP A 308 -18.75 4.60 -2.93
C ASP A 308 -18.49 3.09 -3.08
N MET A 309 -18.07 2.42 -2.02
CA MET A 309 -17.86 0.97 -2.01
C MET A 309 -19.13 0.20 -2.35
N LEU A 310 -20.24 0.51 -1.70
CA LEU A 310 -21.52 -0.17 -1.95
C LEU A 310 -22.01 0.06 -3.39
N ALA A 311 -21.91 1.28 -3.90
CA ALA A 311 -22.32 1.61 -5.27
C ALA A 311 -21.49 0.83 -6.31
N HIS A 312 -20.17 0.83 -6.19
CA HIS A 312 -19.28 0.13 -7.12
C HIS A 312 -19.42 -1.39 -7.06
N ILE A 313 -19.56 -1.95 -5.87
CA ILE A 313 -19.70 -3.41 -5.70
C ILE A 313 -21.06 -3.88 -6.22
N ARG A 314 -22.15 -3.13 -6.01
CA ARG A 314 -23.45 -3.43 -6.62
C ARG A 314 -23.34 -3.49 -8.14
N ALA A 315 -22.76 -2.48 -8.77
CA ALA A 315 -22.55 -2.45 -10.21
C ALA A 315 -21.68 -3.63 -10.69
N LYS A 316 -20.61 -3.94 -9.97
CA LYS A 316 -19.69 -5.03 -10.29
C LYS A 316 -20.34 -6.42 -10.19
N LEU A 317 -21.23 -6.62 -9.22
CA LEU A 317 -21.92 -7.89 -9.00
C LEU A 317 -23.25 -8.00 -9.77
N GLY A 318 -23.69 -6.95 -10.47
CA GLY A 318 -24.97 -6.90 -11.15
C GLY A 318 -26.18 -6.92 -10.20
N ALA A 319 -25.99 -6.47 -8.94
CA ALA A 319 -27.05 -6.37 -7.95
C ALA A 319 -27.79 -5.01 -8.10
N GLU A 320 -29.13 -5.03 -8.05
CA GLU A 320 -29.98 -3.84 -8.06
C GLU A 320 -30.04 -3.15 -6.69
#